data_db37696c7a65a1ce69a0a193fd44ddc3
#
_entry.id   db37696c7a65a1ce69a0a193fd44ddc3
#
_cell.length_a   1.000
_cell.length_b   1.000
_cell.length_c   1.000
_cell.angle_alpha   90.00
_cell.angle_beta   90.00
_cell.angle_gamma   90.00
#
_symmetry.space_group_name_H-M   'P 1'
#
loop_
_entity.id
_entity.type
_entity.pdbx_description
1 polymer ?
#
loop_
_entity_poly.entity_id
_entity_poly.type
_entity_poly.pdbx_seq_one_letter_code
_entity_poly.pdbx_strand_id
1 'polypeptide(L)'
;MNHCRNSYRGPIANLAAAVAIASVALPAFSLQLEEVVVTAQKREQGANDVGIAITTFTGEQIRELGILSAEDIAMYTPGVTVNETAATGVPLYTIRGVGFQDYSTAASSTVGIYFDGVAMPYTVMTRGLLFDTDRVAILKGPQGDLYGRNTTAGQINFISKEPTEEFSAGVTASYGRYEALDLEGYVSGSLSDSTRGRLAVRIAQSGEGWQENTVGDDKLGEDDVMAIRGTLVSDFSDSFSAKLMVSYVDDQSDNTANTAYPGSLIGIGDFTAPYVPLDQYVIPGNATFGQTPPWY
;
A
#
# COMPACT_ATOMS: atom_id res chain seq x y z
N MET A 1 77.71 39.93 25.02
CA MET A 1 76.35 39.75 25.47
C MET A 1 75.59 39.05 24.35
N ASN A 2 75.59 37.73 24.40
CA ASN A 2 74.96 36.88 23.34
C ASN A 2 73.57 36.42 23.81
N HIS A 3 72.55 36.86 23.09
CA HIS A 3 71.17 36.34 23.31
C HIS A 3 70.96 35.15 22.38
N CYS A 4 70.94 33.95 22.98
CA CYS A 4 70.40 32.73 22.36
C CYS A 4 68.89 32.85 22.26
N ARG A 5 68.38 32.84 21.03
CA ARG A 5 66.93 32.69 20.74
C ARG A 5 66.63 31.21 20.50
N ASN A 6 66.12 30.57 21.49
CA ASN A 6 65.68 29.18 21.42
C ASN A 6 64.26 29.14 20.79
N SER A 7 64.16 28.66 19.54
CA SER A 7 62.89 28.51 18.86
C SER A 7 62.27 27.13 19.20
N TYR A 8 61.37 27.12 20.17
CA TYR A 8 60.49 25.97 20.42
C TYR A 8 59.52 25.82 19.23
N ARG A 9 59.87 25.00 18.25
CA ARG A 9 58.86 24.43 17.31
C ARG A 9 58.32 23.18 17.96
N GLY A 10 57.21 23.37 18.72
CA GLY A 10 56.56 22.35 19.52
C GLY A 10 55.70 21.39 18.70
N PRO A 11 55.13 20.39 19.34
CA PRO A 11 54.39 19.24 18.77
C PRO A 11 53.09 19.61 18.06
N ILE A 12 52.71 20.89 18.04
CA ILE A 12 51.46 21.38 17.42
C ILE A 12 51.51 21.23 15.89
N ALA A 13 52.69 21.38 15.26
CA ALA A 13 52.80 21.21 13.81
C ALA A 13 52.59 19.77 13.34
N ASN A 14 52.94 18.78 14.15
CA ASN A 14 52.74 17.37 13.84
C ASN A 14 51.32 16.93 14.08
N LEU A 15 50.57 17.55 15.01
CA LEU A 15 49.15 17.27 15.23
C LEU A 15 48.29 17.82 14.11
N ALA A 16 48.59 18.98 13.57
CA ALA A 16 47.87 19.55 12.42
C ALA A 16 48.07 18.75 11.14
N ALA A 17 49.24 18.15 10.92
CA ALA A 17 49.51 17.28 9.78
C ALA A 17 48.79 15.93 9.91
N ALA A 18 48.61 15.35 11.11
CA ALA A 18 47.90 14.13 11.33
C ALA A 18 46.38 14.29 11.12
N VAL A 19 45.80 15.44 11.53
CA VAL A 19 44.37 15.74 11.29
C VAL A 19 44.10 15.98 9.80
N ALA A 20 45.00 16.59 9.07
CA ALA A 20 44.84 16.82 7.62
C ALA A 20 44.86 15.49 6.80
N ILE A 21 45.61 14.47 7.24
CA ILE A 21 45.69 13.17 6.57
C ILE A 21 44.47 12.31 6.87
N ALA A 22 43.83 12.45 8.04
CA ALA A 22 42.63 11.74 8.41
C ALA A 22 41.37 12.20 7.64
N SER A 23 41.38 13.40 7.09
CA SER A 23 40.24 13.96 6.33
C SER A 23 40.18 13.52 4.86
N VAL A 24 41.15 12.76 4.34
CA VAL A 24 41.23 12.38 2.89
C VAL A 24 40.72 10.96 2.64
N ALA A 25 40.39 10.19 3.67
CA ALA A 25 39.99 8.78 3.54
C ALA A 25 38.53 8.50 3.91
N LEU A 26 37.61 9.41 3.59
CA LEU A 26 36.20 9.03 3.59
C LEU A 26 35.95 8.28 2.28
N PRO A 27 35.56 6.98 2.33
CA PRO A 27 35.06 6.30 1.14
C PRO A 27 33.87 7.11 0.64
N ALA A 28 33.91 7.57 -0.59
CA ALA A 28 32.73 8.03 -1.29
C ALA A 28 31.80 6.81 -1.39
N PHE A 29 30.82 6.71 -0.51
CA PHE A 29 29.69 5.85 -0.73
C PHE A 29 29.04 6.38 -2.02
N SER A 30 29.32 5.73 -3.12
CA SER A 30 28.51 5.83 -4.32
C SER A 30 27.12 5.38 -3.88
N LEU A 31 26.19 6.32 -3.75
CA LEU A 31 24.77 6.02 -3.78
C LEU A 31 24.51 5.39 -5.14
N GLN A 32 24.59 4.06 -5.19
CA GLN A 32 24.13 3.31 -6.33
C GLN A 32 22.61 3.52 -6.33
N LEU A 33 22.15 4.43 -7.19
CA LEU A 33 20.72 4.56 -7.48
C LEU A 33 20.28 3.20 -8.01
N GLU A 34 19.57 2.47 -7.20
CA GLU A 34 18.97 1.20 -7.59
C GLU A 34 17.96 1.50 -8.70
N GLU A 35 18.26 1.05 -9.91
CA GLU A 35 17.38 1.24 -11.05
C GLU A 35 16.12 0.39 -10.82
N VAL A 36 14.99 1.06 -10.62
CA VAL A 36 13.71 0.38 -10.44
C VAL A 36 13.26 -0.17 -11.78
N VAL A 37 13.39 -1.48 -11.95
CA VAL A 37 12.90 -2.20 -13.12
C VAL A 37 11.39 -2.37 -13.02
N VAL A 38 10.67 -2.01 -14.06
CA VAL A 38 9.22 -2.13 -14.16
C VAL A 38 8.81 -3.01 -15.33
N THR A 39 7.75 -3.78 -15.15
CA THR A 39 7.12 -4.58 -16.22
C THR A 39 5.89 -3.88 -16.81
N ALA A 40 5.92 -2.53 -16.81
CA ALA A 40 4.78 -1.68 -17.18
C ALA A 40 4.24 -1.93 -18.59
N GLN A 41 5.12 -2.33 -19.52
CA GLN A 41 4.73 -2.64 -20.90
C GLN A 41 4.85 -4.14 -21.21
N LYS A 42 4.69 -5.02 -20.21
CA LYS A 42 4.94 -6.47 -20.30
C LYS A 42 6.38 -6.79 -20.76
N ARG A 43 7.30 -5.88 -20.51
CA ARG A 43 8.75 -5.99 -20.72
C ARG A 43 9.44 -5.38 -19.51
N GLU A 44 10.54 -5.98 -19.12
CA GLU A 44 11.41 -5.39 -18.10
C GLU A 44 12.12 -4.16 -18.69
N GLN A 45 11.86 -2.99 -18.12
CA GLN A 45 12.43 -1.72 -18.52
C GLN A 45 12.70 -0.89 -17.27
N GLY A 46 13.71 0.00 -17.33
CA GLY A 46 13.88 1.00 -16.28
C GLY A 46 12.66 1.91 -16.18
N ALA A 47 12.22 2.25 -14.97
CA ALA A 47 11.08 3.13 -14.77
C ALA A 47 11.21 4.47 -15.50
N ASN A 48 12.43 4.93 -15.71
CA ASN A 48 12.74 6.18 -16.43
C ASN A 48 12.71 6.04 -17.96
N ASP A 49 12.77 4.81 -18.49
CA ASP A 49 12.81 4.54 -19.94
C ASP A 49 11.40 4.35 -20.53
N VAL A 50 10.38 4.31 -19.66
CA VAL A 50 9.00 4.12 -20.08
C VAL A 50 8.38 5.47 -20.41
N GLY A 51 7.82 5.63 -21.62
CA GLY A 51 7.16 6.86 -22.08
C GLY A 51 5.81 7.15 -21.41
N ILE A 52 5.56 6.62 -20.22
CA ILE A 52 4.32 6.74 -19.43
C ILE A 52 4.68 7.30 -18.05
N ALA A 53 3.82 8.16 -17.51
CA ALA A 53 3.99 8.62 -16.14
C ALA A 53 3.74 7.46 -15.16
N ILE A 54 4.81 6.96 -14.57
CA ILE A 54 4.80 5.84 -13.63
C ILE A 54 5.26 6.29 -12.24
N THR A 55 4.68 5.71 -11.21
CA THR A 55 5.16 5.79 -9.83
C THR A 55 5.34 4.37 -9.33
N THR A 56 6.48 4.08 -8.73
CA THR A 56 6.79 2.74 -8.24
C THR A 56 7.21 2.80 -6.79
N PHE A 57 6.77 1.84 -5.99
CA PHE A 57 7.22 1.60 -4.63
C PHE A 57 7.81 0.21 -4.56
N THR A 58 9.02 0.09 -4.07
CA THR A 58 9.63 -1.20 -3.74
C THR A 58 9.05 -1.73 -2.42
N GLY A 59 9.15 -3.04 -2.19
CA GLY A 59 8.69 -3.64 -0.94
C GLY A 59 9.42 -3.08 0.30
N GLU A 60 10.65 -2.59 0.14
CA GLU A 60 11.38 -1.89 1.20
C GLU A 60 10.76 -0.52 1.50
N GLN A 61 10.51 0.29 0.46
CA GLN A 61 9.82 1.57 0.61
C GLN A 61 8.42 1.42 1.21
N ILE A 62 7.68 0.38 0.82
CA ILE A 62 6.36 0.07 1.38
C ILE A 62 6.46 -0.13 2.90
N ARG A 63 7.46 -0.91 3.36
CA ARG A 63 7.68 -1.13 4.80
C ARG A 63 8.17 0.12 5.53
N GLU A 64 9.13 0.86 4.95
CA GLU A 64 9.68 2.07 5.57
C GLU A 64 8.64 3.19 5.71
N LEU A 65 7.74 3.33 4.75
CA LEU A 65 6.65 4.29 4.77
C LEU A 65 5.44 3.84 5.60
N GLY A 66 5.44 2.59 6.09
CA GLY A 66 4.32 2.04 6.85
C GLY A 66 3.05 1.89 6.00
N ILE A 67 3.20 1.56 4.72
CA ILE A 67 2.08 1.37 3.80
C ILE A 67 1.49 -0.02 4.05
N LEU A 68 0.28 -0.07 4.55
CA LEU A 68 -0.44 -1.30 4.89
C LEU A 68 -1.63 -1.56 3.96
N SER A 69 -2.11 -0.53 3.27
CA SER A 69 -3.29 -0.56 2.41
C SER A 69 -3.08 0.17 1.08
N ALA A 70 -4.02 0.03 0.17
CA ALA A 70 -4.02 0.77 -1.10
C ALA A 70 -4.26 2.28 -0.88
N GLU A 71 -5.00 2.64 0.16
CA GLU A 71 -5.26 4.01 0.59
C GLU A 71 -3.96 4.70 0.98
N ASP A 72 -3.09 4.01 1.71
CA ASP A 72 -1.77 4.54 2.09
C ASP A 72 -0.91 4.83 0.87
N ILE A 73 -0.93 3.94 -0.15
CA ILE A 73 -0.21 4.18 -1.43
C ILE A 73 -0.68 5.49 -2.07
N ALA A 74 -1.98 5.77 -2.02
CA ALA A 74 -2.55 6.99 -2.58
C ALA A 74 -2.01 8.25 -1.89
N MET A 75 -1.76 8.20 -0.58
CA MET A 75 -1.18 9.34 0.17
C MET A 75 0.21 9.74 -0.34
N TYR A 76 0.98 8.79 -0.84
CA TYR A 76 2.32 9.02 -1.39
C TYR A 76 2.35 9.17 -2.91
N THR A 77 1.18 9.08 -3.59
CA THR A 77 1.11 9.11 -5.05
C THR A 77 0.30 10.31 -5.55
N PRO A 78 0.94 11.41 -5.98
CA PRO A 78 0.21 12.57 -6.50
C PRO A 78 -0.74 12.22 -7.64
N GLY A 79 -1.99 12.67 -7.53
CA GLY A 79 -3.04 12.44 -8.53
C GLY A 79 -3.66 11.04 -8.48
N VAL A 80 -3.43 10.29 -7.43
CA VAL A 80 -4.14 9.04 -7.11
C VAL A 80 -4.95 9.26 -5.84
N THR A 81 -6.18 8.81 -5.84
CA THR A 81 -7.03 8.71 -4.65
C THR A 81 -7.63 7.32 -4.58
N VAL A 82 -7.63 6.75 -3.40
CA VAL A 82 -8.37 5.55 -3.08
C VAL A 82 -9.28 5.89 -1.91
N ASN A 83 -10.57 5.66 -2.08
CA ASN A 83 -11.56 5.89 -1.03
C ASN A 83 -12.33 4.60 -0.82
N GLU A 84 -12.52 4.22 0.41
CA GLU A 84 -13.43 3.13 0.73
C GLU A 84 -14.88 3.62 0.78
N THR A 85 -15.78 2.75 0.36
CA THR A 85 -17.21 2.99 0.53
C THR A 85 -17.61 2.63 1.96
N ALA A 86 -18.14 3.58 2.70
CA ALA A 86 -18.43 3.42 4.10
C ALA A 86 -19.37 2.25 4.45
N ALA A 87 -20.25 1.85 3.54
CA ALA A 87 -21.19 0.76 3.82
C ALA A 87 -20.66 -0.64 3.44
N THR A 88 -19.69 -0.73 2.55
CA THR A 88 -19.23 -2.01 1.99
C THR A 88 -17.71 -2.19 2.01
N GLY A 89 -16.96 -1.18 2.43
CA GLY A 89 -15.50 -1.22 2.44
C GLY A 89 -14.86 -1.44 1.06
N VAL A 90 -15.61 -1.20 -0.04
CA VAL A 90 -15.11 -1.42 -1.40
C VAL A 90 -14.18 -0.28 -1.79
N PRO A 91 -12.92 -0.55 -2.15
CA PRO A 91 -11.98 0.48 -2.58
C PRO A 91 -12.39 1.08 -3.93
N LEU A 92 -12.45 2.40 -4.01
CA LEU A 92 -12.72 3.17 -5.22
C LEU A 92 -11.46 3.88 -5.68
N TYR A 93 -10.89 3.42 -6.78
CA TYR A 93 -9.64 3.95 -7.33
C TYR A 93 -9.90 5.06 -8.33
N THR A 94 -9.19 6.18 -8.19
CA THR A 94 -9.25 7.33 -9.08
C THR A 94 -7.83 7.78 -9.42
N ILE A 95 -7.53 7.95 -10.71
CA ILE A 95 -6.23 8.47 -11.18
C ILE A 95 -6.47 9.73 -12.00
N ARG A 96 -5.82 10.86 -11.63
CA ARG A 96 -5.94 12.16 -12.31
C ARG A 96 -7.38 12.63 -12.44
N GLY A 97 -8.21 12.36 -11.43
CA GLY A 97 -9.62 12.73 -11.43
C GLY A 97 -10.54 11.82 -12.26
N VAL A 98 -9.97 10.80 -12.94
CA VAL A 98 -10.76 9.80 -13.66
C VAL A 98 -10.98 8.61 -12.74
N GLY A 99 -12.20 8.42 -12.31
CA GLY A 99 -12.65 7.34 -11.43
C GLY A 99 -14.10 6.99 -11.71
N PHE A 100 -14.54 5.87 -11.19
CA PHE A 100 -15.92 5.44 -11.28
C PHE A 100 -16.43 5.19 -9.86
N GLN A 101 -17.43 5.95 -9.46
CA GLN A 101 -17.99 5.89 -8.11
C GLN A 101 -19.27 5.04 -8.11
N ASP A 102 -19.12 3.76 -8.32
CA ASP A 102 -20.19 2.78 -8.11
C ASP A 102 -19.92 2.01 -6.83
N TYR A 103 -20.90 1.99 -5.96
CA TYR A 103 -20.87 1.33 -4.66
C TYR A 103 -21.20 -0.17 -4.73
N SER A 104 -21.44 -0.69 -5.91
CA SER A 104 -21.70 -2.11 -6.12
C SER A 104 -20.41 -2.91 -5.98
N THR A 105 -20.44 -4.01 -5.24
CA THR A 105 -19.32 -4.95 -5.15
C THR A 105 -18.96 -5.61 -6.49
N ALA A 106 -19.87 -5.56 -7.46
CA ALA A 106 -19.69 -6.08 -8.81
C ALA A 106 -19.31 -4.99 -9.83
N ALA A 107 -19.12 -3.73 -9.40
CA ALA A 107 -18.76 -2.64 -10.29
C ALA A 107 -17.34 -2.81 -10.84
N SER A 108 -17.17 -2.46 -12.12
CA SER A 108 -15.86 -2.43 -12.77
C SER A 108 -15.25 -1.04 -12.65
N SER A 109 -14.01 -0.99 -12.17
CA SER A 109 -13.24 0.26 -12.07
C SER A 109 -12.82 0.80 -13.44
N THR A 110 -12.52 2.10 -13.54
CA THR A 110 -11.82 2.71 -14.68
C THR A 110 -10.29 2.60 -14.53
N VAL A 111 -9.83 2.19 -13.35
CA VAL A 111 -8.44 1.86 -13.05
C VAL A 111 -8.29 0.35 -13.09
N GLY A 112 -7.43 -0.16 -13.97
CA GLY A 112 -7.11 -1.58 -14.03
C GLY A 112 -6.27 -1.98 -12.83
N ILE A 113 -6.67 -3.03 -12.13
CA ILE A 113 -5.89 -3.59 -11.03
C ILE A 113 -5.39 -4.97 -11.44
N TYR A 114 -4.11 -5.19 -11.26
CA TYR A 114 -3.46 -6.45 -11.59
C TYR A 114 -2.64 -6.94 -10.39
N PHE A 115 -2.71 -8.23 -10.16
CA PHE A 115 -1.89 -8.92 -9.19
C PHE A 115 -1.09 -10.01 -9.89
N ASP A 116 0.24 -9.90 -9.87
CA ASP A 116 1.15 -10.78 -10.64
C ASP A 116 0.72 -11.01 -12.11
N GLY A 117 0.24 -9.96 -12.76
CA GLY A 117 -0.23 -10.00 -14.14
C GLY A 117 -1.66 -10.52 -14.35
N VAL A 118 -2.34 -10.97 -13.30
CA VAL A 118 -3.75 -11.40 -13.32
C VAL A 118 -4.65 -10.21 -13.02
N ALA A 119 -5.62 -9.95 -13.90
CA ALA A 119 -6.59 -8.87 -13.71
C ALA A 119 -7.52 -9.16 -12.52
N MET A 120 -7.69 -8.16 -11.64
CA MET A 120 -8.69 -8.16 -10.57
C MET A 120 -9.89 -7.34 -11.06
N PRO A 121 -10.93 -7.98 -11.64
CA PRO A 121 -12.00 -7.25 -12.31
C PRO A 121 -12.91 -6.47 -11.37
N TYR A 122 -12.96 -6.87 -10.10
CA TYR A 122 -13.76 -6.22 -9.07
C TYR A 122 -12.85 -5.63 -8.00
N THR A 123 -13.10 -4.39 -7.64
CA THR A 123 -12.23 -3.67 -6.71
C THR A 123 -12.22 -4.27 -5.31
N VAL A 124 -13.30 -4.92 -4.88
CA VAL A 124 -13.34 -5.67 -3.62
C VAL A 124 -12.28 -6.77 -3.53
N MET A 125 -11.88 -7.35 -4.67
CA MET A 125 -10.84 -8.39 -4.72
C MET A 125 -9.44 -7.86 -4.38
N THR A 126 -9.28 -6.54 -4.27
CA THR A 126 -7.99 -5.91 -3.99
C THR A 126 -7.70 -5.75 -2.50
N ARG A 127 -8.70 -6.00 -1.65
CA ARG A 127 -8.50 -5.98 -0.20
C ARG A 127 -7.56 -7.11 0.23
N GLY A 128 -6.69 -6.81 1.18
CA GLY A 128 -5.75 -7.78 1.74
C GLY A 128 -4.64 -8.26 0.78
N LEU A 129 -4.47 -7.66 -0.40
CA LEU A 129 -3.40 -8.06 -1.34
C LEU A 129 -2.02 -7.55 -0.94
N LEU A 130 -1.94 -6.46 -0.18
CA LEU A 130 -0.69 -5.76 0.12
C LEU A 130 0.04 -6.43 1.29
N PHE A 131 0.60 -7.59 1.08
CA PHE A 131 1.55 -8.26 1.96
C PHE A 131 2.54 -9.07 1.13
N ASP A 132 3.73 -9.26 1.65
CA ASP A 132 4.83 -9.94 0.97
C ASP A 132 5.03 -9.44 -0.46
N THR A 133 5.02 -8.11 -0.58
CA THR A 133 5.05 -7.39 -1.86
C THR A 133 6.49 -7.10 -2.24
N ASP A 134 6.83 -7.39 -3.51
CA ASP A 134 8.10 -6.99 -4.12
C ASP A 134 8.05 -5.52 -4.53
N ARG A 135 7.01 -5.14 -5.26
CA ARG A 135 6.78 -3.77 -5.71
C ARG A 135 5.32 -3.50 -6.08
N VAL A 136 4.96 -2.23 -6.06
CA VAL A 136 3.71 -1.72 -6.61
C VAL A 136 4.04 -0.69 -7.66
N ALA A 137 3.48 -0.83 -8.87
CA ALA A 137 3.67 0.10 -9.98
C ALA A 137 2.34 0.72 -10.39
N ILE A 138 2.29 2.06 -10.44
CA ILE A 138 1.11 2.85 -10.76
C ILE A 138 1.36 3.58 -12.07
N LEU A 139 0.65 3.19 -13.11
CA LEU A 139 0.71 3.76 -14.45
C LEU A 139 -0.43 4.76 -14.61
N LYS A 140 -0.09 6.02 -14.84
CA LYS A 140 -1.05 7.14 -14.88
C LYS A 140 -1.39 7.52 -16.32
N GLY A 141 -2.58 7.17 -16.75
CA GLY A 141 -3.11 7.40 -18.10
C GLY A 141 -3.57 6.09 -18.75
N PRO A 142 -4.28 6.17 -19.89
CA PRO A 142 -4.88 5.01 -20.55
C PRO A 142 -3.87 3.91 -20.87
N GLN A 143 -4.23 2.65 -20.55
CA GLN A 143 -3.42 1.45 -20.79
C GLN A 143 -4.16 0.41 -21.65
N GLY A 144 -5.11 0.85 -22.47
CA GLY A 144 -6.00 -0.03 -23.24
C GLY A 144 -5.31 -0.96 -24.22
N ASP A 145 -4.16 -0.54 -24.77
CA ASP A 145 -3.44 -1.30 -25.79
C ASP A 145 -2.89 -2.63 -25.29
N LEU A 146 -2.37 -2.64 -24.04
CA LEU A 146 -1.70 -3.81 -23.47
C LEU A 146 -2.58 -4.58 -22.47
N TYR A 147 -3.50 -3.87 -21.83
CA TYR A 147 -4.27 -4.39 -20.70
C TYR A 147 -5.78 -4.40 -20.94
N GLY A 148 -6.24 -3.85 -22.07
CA GLY A 148 -7.63 -3.91 -22.49
C GLY A 148 -8.56 -2.99 -21.73
N ARG A 149 -9.81 -3.43 -21.52
CA ARG A 149 -10.86 -2.63 -20.87
C ARG A 149 -10.54 -2.31 -19.42
N ASN A 150 -11.25 -1.31 -18.86
CA ASN A 150 -11.16 -0.89 -17.46
C ASN A 150 -9.81 -0.24 -17.08
N THR A 151 -9.05 0.25 -18.03
CA THR A 151 -7.76 0.91 -17.84
C THR A 151 -7.73 2.33 -18.41
N THR A 152 -8.89 2.98 -18.47
CA THR A 152 -9.04 4.33 -19.06
C THR A 152 -8.33 5.40 -18.24
N ALA A 153 -8.35 5.29 -16.92
CA ALA A 153 -7.68 6.21 -16.00
C ALA A 153 -6.21 5.86 -15.80
N GLY A 154 -5.91 4.57 -15.83
CA GLY A 154 -4.58 4.03 -15.57
C GLY A 154 -4.64 2.61 -15.04
N GLN A 155 -3.54 2.20 -14.41
CA GLN A 155 -3.39 0.83 -13.92
C GLN A 155 -2.54 0.81 -12.66
N ILE A 156 -2.85 -0.12 -11.75
CA ILE A 156 -2.05 -0.43 -10.57
C ILE A 156 -1.66 -1.91 -10.64
N ASN A 157 -0.36 -2.17 -10.60
CA ASN A 157 0.19 -3.53 -10.60
C ASN A 157 0.77 -3.82 -9.23
N PHE A 158 0.26 -4.83 -8.57
CA PHE A 158 0.83 -5.42 -7.37
C PHE A 158 1.65 -6.63 -7.78
N ILE A 159 2.90 -6.70 -7.34
CA ILE A 159 3.83 -7.77 -7.68
C ILE A 159 4.32 -8.37 -6.37
N SER A 160 4.07 -9.67 -6.19
CA SER A 160 4.51 -10.42 -5.02
C SER A 160 5.97 -10.80 -5.12
N LYS A 161 6.61 -11.04 -3.98
CA LYS A 161 7.98 -11.57 -3.94
C LYS A 161 8.03 -12.98 -4.48
N GLU A 162 9.04 -13.24 -5.28
CA GLU A 162 9.31 -14.57 -5.80
C GLU A 162 10.04 -15.45 -4.79
N PRO A 163 9.93 -16.79 -4.91
CA PRO A 163 10.72 -17.72 -4.15
C PRO A 163 12.22 -17.55 -4.41
N THR A 164 13.01 -17.58 -3.35
CA THR A 164 14.48 -17.50 -3.38
C THR A 164 15.12 -18.88 -3.59
N GLU A 165 16.33 -18.91 -4.10
CA GLU A 165 17.13 -20.16 -4.20
C GLU A 165 17.68 -20.54 -2.83
N GLU A 166 18.22 -19.58 -2.12
CA GLU A 166 18.72 -19.79 -0.76
C GLU A 166 17.57 -19.70 0.25
N PHE A 167 17.72 -20.41 1.35
CA PHE A 167 16.76 -20.32 2.45
C PHE A 167 16.72 -18.89 3.00
N SER A 168 15.52 -18.34 3.04
CA SER A 168 15.25 -17.01 3.58
C SER A 168 13.97 -17.05 4.39
N ALA A 169 13.97 -16.41 5.55
CA ALA A 169 12.78 -16.25 6.37
C ALA A 169 12.82 -14.89 7.05
N GLY A 170 11.65 -14.33 7.33
CA GLY A 170 11.54 -13.07 8.02
C GLY A 170 10.19 -12.93 8.68
N VAL A 171 10.16 -12.07 9.70
CA VAL A 171 8.95 -11.67 10.39
C VAL A 171 9.01 -10.18 10.64
N THR A 172 7.90 -9.50 10.42
CA THR A 172 7.68 -8.10 10.75
C THR A 172 6.48 -8.02 11.67
N ALA A 173 6.59 -7.28 12.76
CA ALA A 173 5.49 -7.04 13.67
C ALA A 173 5.39 -5.55 13.95
N SER A 174 4.18 -5.00 13.88
CA SER A 174 3.87 -3.65 14.29
C SER A 174 2.72 -3.65 15.29
N TYR A 175 2.79 -2.73 16.24
CA TYR A 175 1.75 -2.53 17.23
C TYR A 175 1.46 -1.04 17.34
N GLY A 176 0.19 -0.69 17.33
CA GLY A 176 -0.24 0.70 17.24
C GLY A 176 -1.41 1.04 18.16
N ARG A 177 -1.99 2.20 17.88
CA ARG A 177 -3.19 2.70 18.56
C ARG A 177 -4.36 1.74 18.33
N TYR A 178 -5.33 1.73 19.25
CA TYR A 178 -6.49 0.82 19.25
C TYR A 178 -6.10 -0.66 19.38
N GLU A 179 -4.97 -0.92 20.05
CA GLU A 179 -4.41 -2.26 20.19
C GLU A 179 -4.19 -2.97 18.84
N ALA A 180 -3.98 -2.18 17.78
CA ALA A 180 -3.77 -2.71 16.43
C ALA A 180 -2.45 -3.45 16.34
N LEU A 181 -2.52 -4.73 16.01
CA LEU A 181 -1.40 -5.63 15.75
C LEU A 181 -1.39 -6.00 14.27
N ASP A 182 -0.27 -5.79 13.59
CA ASP A 182 -0.01 -6.31 12.24
C ASP A 182 1.24 -7.19 12.29
N LEU A 183 1.06 -8.44 11.93
CA LEU A 183 2.11 -9.45 11.91
C LEU A 183 2.22 -10.04 10.50
N GLU A 184 3.37 -9.87 9.87
CA GLU A 184 3.69 -10.47 8.57
C GLU A 184 4.90 -11.37 8.71
N GLY A 185 4.85 -12.57 8.12
CA GLY A 185 5.95 -13.50 8.12
C GLY A 185 6.07 -14.27 6.81
N TYR A 186 7.29 -14.69 6.47
CA TYR A 186 7.51 -15.53 5.31
C TYR A 186 8.64 -16.54 5.54
N VAL A 187 8.58 -17.60 4.75
CA VAL A 187 9.66 -18.57 4.55
C VAL A 187 9.80 -18.86 3.07
N SER A 188 11.03 -18.94 2.58
CA SER A 188 11.33 -19.12 1.16
C SER A 188 12.61 -19.94 1.00
N GLY A 189 12.73 -20.67 -0.11
CA GLY A 189 13.94 -21.42 -0.43
C GLY A 189 13.72 -22.51 -1.48
N SER A 190 14.80 -23.16 -1.89
CA SER A 190 14.75 -24.32 -2.77
C SER A 190 14.13 -25.51 -2.07
N LEU A 191 13.19 -26.17 -2.73
CA LEU A 191 12.58 -27.42 -2.32
C LEU A 191 13.25 -28.63 -3.03
N SER A 192 13.81 -28.38 -4.22
CA SER A 192 14.63 -29.31 -4.99
C SER A 192 15.54 -28.52 -5.92
N ASP A 193 16.38 -29.20 -6.70
CA ASP A 193 17.30 -28.57 -7.65
C ASP A 193 16.61 -27.72 -8.71
N SER A 194 15.34 -27.98 -8.99
CA SER A 194 14.55 -27.27 -10.03
C SER A 194 13.31 -26.56 -9.49
N THR A 195 13.04 -26.64 -8.19
CA THR A 195 11.80 -26.10 -7.62
C THR A 195 12.08 -25.26 -6.40
N ARG A 196 11.56 -24.05 -6.38
CA ARG A 196 11.63 -23.09 -5.28
C ARG A 196 10.24 -22.81 -4.76
N GLY A 197 10.13 -22.59 -3.44
CA GLY A 197 8.88 -22.32 -2.79
C GLY A 197 8.95 -21.11 -1.86
N ARG A 198 7.84 -20.42 -1.72
CA ARG A 198 7.65 -19.33 -0.77
C ARG A 198 6.28 -19.43 -0.14
N LEU A 199 6.23 -19.28 1.17
CA LEU A 199 4.99 -19.17 1.93
C LEU A 199 5.05 -17.87 2.72
N ALA A 200 4.00 -17.06 2.59
CA ALA A 200 3.83 -15.81 3.33
C ALA A 200 2.47 -15.81 4.05
N VAL A 201 2.45 -15.20 5.22
CA VAL A 201 1.25 -15.06 6.07
C VAL A 201 1.22 -13.64 6.62
N ARG A 202 0.03 -13.04 6.66
CA ARG A 202 -0.24 -11.79 7.38
C ARG A 202 -1.46 -11.96 8.29
N ILE A 203 -1.38 -11.38 9.47
CA ILE A 203 -2.48 -11.26 10.42
C ILE A 203 -2.51 -9.80 10.86
N ALA A 204 -3.63 -9.12 10.62
CA ALA A 204 -3.86 -7.75 11.08
C ALA A 204 -5.13 -7.73 11.92
N GLN A 205 -5.02 -7.34 13.17
CA GLN A 205 -6.12 -7.32 14.11
C GLN A 205 -6.04 -6.07 14.99
N SER A 206 -7.18 -5.48 15.32
CA SER A 206 -7.27 -4.46 16.37
C SER A 206 -8.09 -4.95 17.55
N GLY A 207 -7.77 -4.50 18.75
CA GLY A 207 -8.48 -4.89 19.99
C GLY A 207 -9.74 -4.04 20.24
N GLU A 208 -9.86 -2.91 19.52
CA GLU A 208 -11.03 -2.03 19.59
C GLU A 208 -11.19 -1.23 18.30
N GLY A 209 -12.43 -0.90 17.96
CA GLY A 209 -12.74 0.00 16.84
C GLY A 209 -12.39 1.45 17.14
N TRP A 210 -12.01 2.20 16.10
CA TRP A 210 -11.62 3.60 16.23
C TRP A 210 -12.79 4.59 16.18
N GLN A 211 -13.98 4.15 15.71
CA GLN A 211 -15.19 4.95 15.70
C GLN A 211 -16.03 4.66 16.94
N GLU A 212 -16.30 5.72 17.71
CA GLU A 212 -17.13 5.60 18.91
C GLU A 212 -18.59 5.95 18.62
N ASN A 213 -19.50 5.15 19.13
CA ASN A 213 -20.93 5.46 19.13
C ASN A 213 -21.23 6.43 20.28
N THR A 214 -21.79 7.60 19.97
CA THR A 214 -22.13 8.63 20.97
C THR A 214 -23.43 8.33 21.73
N VAL A 215 -24.20 7.33 21.28
CA VAL A 215 -25.52 6.96 21.86
C VAL A 215 -25.46 5.61 22.57
N GLY A 216 -24.50 4.76 22.23
CA GLY A 216 -24.29 3.42 22.78
C GLY A 216 -22.81 3.17 23.11
N ASP A 217 -22.53 1.97 23.59
CA ASP A 217 -21.17 1.57 23.97
C ASP A 217 -20.44 0.83 22.81
N ASP A 218 -21.07 0.75 21.62
CA ASP A 218 -20.53 0.02 20.48
C ASP A 218 -19.41 0.84 19.80
N LYS A 219 -18.39 0.15 19.30
CA LYS A 219 -17.34 0.71 18.47
C LYS A 219 -17.35 0.04 17.12
N LEU A 220 -16.90 0.76 16.09
CA LEU A 220 -16.71 0.25 14.73
C LEU A 220 -15.32 0.62 14.19
N GLY A 221 -14.92 -0.05 13.13
CA GLY A 221 -13.60 0.14 12.50
C GLY A 221 -12.53 -0.76 13.14
N GLU A 222 -12.93 -1.92 13.64
CA GLU A 222 -11.98 -2.98 14.01
C GLU A 222 -11.42 -3.63 12.75
N ASP A 223 -10.10 -3.90 12.76
CA ASP A 223 -9.42 -4.69 11.75
C ASP A 223 -9.39 -6.16 12.19
N ASP A 224 -9.78 -7.06 11.29
CA ASP A 224 -9.63 -8.51 11.46
C ASP A 224 -9.36 -9.15 10.10
N VAL A 225 -8.09 -9.24 9.73
CA VAL A 225 -7.62 -9.74 8.43
C VAL A 225 -6.64 -10.87 8.65
N MET A 226 -6.87 -11.99 7.98
CA MET A 226 -5.92 -13.08 7.82
C MET A 226 -5.66 -13.33 6.34
N ALA A 227 -4.39 -13.34 5.95
CA ALA A 227 -3.99 -13.62 4.58
C ALA A 227 -2.85 -14.64 4.53
N ILE A 228 -2.91 -15.55 3.55
CA ILE A 228 -1.87 -16.54 3.29
C ILE A 228 -1.62 -16.64 1.80
N ARG A 229 -0.36 -16.74 1.40
CA ARG A 229 0.06 -16.92 0.01
C ARG A 229 1.15 -17.96 -0.09
N GLY A 230 0.93 -18.95 -0.95
CA GLY A 230 1.92 -19.95 -1.33
C GLY A 230 2.31 -19.76 -2.79
N THR A 231 3.61 -19.70 -3.09
CA THR A 231 4.15 -19.59 -4.44
C THR A 231 5.15 -20.71 -4.67
N LEU A 232 5.02 -21.41 -5.79
CA LEU A 232 5.96 -22.41 -6.28
C LEU A 232 6.43 -22.00 -7.67
N VAL A 233 7.73 -22.08 -7.90
CA VAL A 233 8.34 -21.89 -9.22
C VAL A 233 9.16 -23.11 -9.54
N SER A 234 8.90 -23.75 -10.68
CA SER A 234 9.61 -24.93 -11.14
C SER A 234 10.18 -24.70 -12.53
N ASP A 235 11.46 -24.92 -12.67
CA ASP A 235 12.21 -24.84 -13.93
C ASP A 235 12.35 -26.25 -14.51
N PHE A 236 11.55 -26.55 -15.54
CA PHE A 236 11.52 -27.88 -16.17
C PHE A 236 12.60 -28.04 -17.24
N SER A 237 13.03 -26.92 -17.83
CA SER A 237 14.11 -26.85 -18.80
C SER A 237 14.60 -25.40 -18.90
N ASP A 238 15.73 -25.16 -19.60
CA ASP A 238 16.29 -23.83 -19.84
C ASP A 238 15.32 -22.85 -20.52
N SER A 239 14.26 -23.37 -21.17
CA SER A 239 13.27 -22.57 -21.91
C SER A 239 11.85 -22.67 -21.37
N PHE A 240 11.62 -23.48 -20.33
CA PHE A 240 10.29 -23.68 -19.78
C PHE A 240 10.29 -23.71 -18.26
N SER A 241 9.66 -22.70 -17.68
CA SER A 241 9.37 -22.61 -16.25
C SER A 241 7.87 -22.44 -16.01
N ALA A 242 7.39 -22.86 -14.84
CA ALA A 242 6.01 -22.67 -14.42
C ALA A 242 5.96 -22.07 -13.02
N LYS A 243 5.08 -21.07 -12.83
CA LYS A 243 4.76 -20.46 -11.55
C LYS A 243 3.33 -20.83 -11.15
N LEU A 244 3.17 -21.43 -9.97
CA LEU A 244 1.87 -21.65 -9.33
C LEU A 244 1.80 -20.76 -8.09
N MET A 245 0.75 -19.97 -8.01
CA MET A 245 0.46 -19.15 -6.84
C MET A 245 -0.96 -19.43 -6.35
N VAL A 246 -1.10 -19.59 -5.05
CA VAL A 246 -2.39 -19.70 -4.36
C VAL A 246 -2.39 -18.68 -3.24
N SER A 247 -3.43 -17.86 -3.21
CA SER A 247 -3.64 -16.86 -2.17
C SER A 247 -5.03 -17.01 -1.59
N TYR A 248 -5.12 -16.90 -0.27
CA TYR A 248 -6.37 -16.86 0.47
C TYR A 248 -6.35 -15.63 1.38
N VAL A 249 -7.45 -14.91 1.40
CA VAL A 249 -7.66 -13.75 2.29
C VAL A 249 -9.02 -13.92 2.95
N ASP A 250 -9.04 -13.80 4.25
CA ASP A 250 -10.24 -13.68 5.08
C ASP A 250 -10.20 -12.32 5.76
N ASP A 251 -11.20 -11.50 5.48
CA ASP A 251 -11.31 -10.13 5.98
C ASP A 251 -12.69 -9.99 6.64
N GLN A 252 -12.69 -9.97 7.96
CA GLN A 252 -13.86 -9.82 8.81
C GLN A 252 -13.88 -8.46 9.51
N SER A 253 -13.05 -7.52 9.01
CA SER A 253 -12.98 -6.16 9.55
C SER A 253 -14.33 -5.45 9.49
N ASP A 254 -14.54 -4.58 10.44
CA ASP A 254 -15.72 -3.73 10.48
C ASP A 254 -15.77 -2.76 9.30
N ASN A 255 -16.98 -2.42 8.91
CA ASN A 255 -17.21 -1.29 8.02
C ASN A 255 -17.22 0.02 8.80
N THR A 256 -16.80 1.10 8.15
CA THR A 256 -16.88 2.44 8.74
C THR A 256 -18.31 2.96 8.73
N ALA A 257 -18.73 3.61 9.81
CA ALA A 257 -20.02 4.26 9.90
C ALA A 257 -20.05 5.56 9.09
N ASN A 258 -21.18 5.79 8.42
CA ASN A 258 -21.47 7.05 7.76
C ASN A 258 -22.09 8.05 8.71
N THR A 259 -21.58 9.27 8.71
CA THR A 259 -22.20 10.41 9.37
C THR A 259 -22.92 11.28 8.32
N ALA A 260 -24.22 11.50 8.49
CA ALA A 260 -24.96 12.41 7.65
C ALA A 260 -24.59 13.87 7.99
N TYR A 261 -24.19 14.66 7.01
CA TYR A 261 -24.03 16.10 7.20
C TYR A 261 -25.38 16.75 7.43
N PRO A 262 -25.51 17.72 8.36
CA PRO A 262 -26.70 18.52 8.51
C PRO A 262 -27.07 19.19 7.18
N GLY A 263 -28.28 18.96 6.70
CA GLY A 263 -28.77 19.50 5.44
C GLY A 263 -28.57 18.64 4.19
N SER A 264 -27.85 17.50 4.26
CA SER A 264 -27.82 16.52 3.18
C SER A 264 -29.02 15.59 3.27
N LEU A 265 -30.20 16.09 2.92
CA LEU A 265 -31.38 15.23 2.74
C LEU A 265 -31.31 14.60 1.37
N ILE A 266 -30.93 13.34 1.32
CA ILE A 266 -31.29 12.49 0.19
C ILE A 266 -32.75 12.09 0.42
N GLY A 267 -33.67 12.98 0.01
CA GLY A 267 -35.07 12.63 -0.14
C GLY A 267 -35.16 11.60 -1.25
N ILE A 268 -35.36 10.36 -0.90
CA ILE A 268 -35.72 9.33 -1.87
C ILE A 268 -37.14 9.71 -2.35
N GLY A 269 -37.21 10.41 -3.48
CA GLY A 269 -38.41 10.58 -4.25
C GLY A 269 -38.92 11.99 -4.53
N ASP A 270 -38.46 13.04 -3.88
CA ASP A 270 -38.88 14.38 -4.22
C ASP A 270 -37.75 15.41 -4.09
N PHE A 271 -37.14 15.75 -5.22
CA PHE A 271 -36.09 16.77 -5.32
C PHE A 271 -36.64 18.22 -5.18
N THR A 272 -37.95 18.37 -5.01
CA THR A 272 -38.61 19.68 -4.87
C THR A 272 -39.00 19.97 -3.42
N ALA A 273 -38.77 19.03 -2.50
CA ALA A 273 -39.08 19.24 -1.09
C ALA A 273 -38.25 20.39 -0.52
N PRO A 274 -38.87 21.30 0.22
CA PRO A 274 -38.13 22.38 0.86
C PRO A 274 -37.12 21.81 1.85
N TYR A 275 -35.97 22.48 1.95
CA TYR A 275 -34.94 22.14 2.94
C TYR A 275 -35.57 22.05 4.33
N VAL A 276 -35.55 20.86 4.91
CA VAL A 276 -35.97 20.62 6.28
C VAL A 276 -34.73 20.47 7.14
N PRO A 277 -34.54 21.26 8.20
CA PRO A 277 -33.45 21.06 9.14
C PRO A 277 -33.48 19.64 9.68
N LEU A 278 -32.31 19.02 9.85
CA LEU A 278 -32.18 17.62 10.28
C LEU A 278 -32.83 17.32 11.64
N ASP A 279 -32.91 18.32 12.51
CA ASP A 279 -33.61 18.26 13.80
C ASP A 279 -35.14 18.07 13.68
N GLN A 280 -35.71 18.31 12.51
CA GLN A 280 -37.13 18.17 12.23
C GLN A 280 -37.46 16.94 11.37
N TYR A 281 -36.45 16.18 10.94
CA TYR A 281 -36.69 15.03 10.08
C TYR A 281 -36.93 13.75 10.89
N VAL A 282 -38.13 13.19 10.78
CA VAL A 282 -38.52 11.93 11.42
C VAL A 282 -38.57 10.83 10.37
N ILE A 283 -37.70 9.83 10.47
CA ILE A 283 -37.79 8.62 9.64
C ILE A 283 -38.96 7.78 10.19
N PRO A 284 -39.87 7.28 9.33
CA PRO A 284 -40.86 6.31 9.74
C PRO A 284 -40.17 5.05 10.30
N GLY A 285 -40.26 4.80 11.60
CA GLY A 285 -39.60 3.68 12.26
C GLY A 285 -38.78 4.04 13.51
N ASN A 286 -38.96 5.24 14.07
CA ASN A 286 -38.38 5.73 15.34
C ASN A 286 -36.93 6.27 15.31
N ALA A 287 -36.33 6.56 14.16
CA ALA A 287 -35.10 7.32 14.17
C ALA A 287 -35.41 8.81 14.03
N THR A 288 -35.06 9.63 15.01
CA THR A 288 -35.12 11.09 14.94
C THR A 288 -33.76 11.61 14.46
N PHE A 289 -33.70 12.23 13.28
CA PHE A 289 -32.53 13.01 12.87
C PHE A 289 -32.48 14.30 13.69
N GLY A 290 -31.32 14.69 14.16
CA GLY A 290 -31.16 15.90 14.98
C GLY A 290 -30.50 15.62 16.31
N GLN A 291 -30.24 14.38 16.62
CA GLN A 291 -29.26 14.01 17.65
C GLN A 291 -27.86 14.03 17.04
N THR A 292 -26.85 14.27 17.86
CA THR A 292 -25.46 14.11 17.49
C THR A 292 -25.31 12.79 16.73
N PRO A 293 -24.64 12.76 15.57
CA PRO A 293 -24.45 11.51 14.84
C PRO A 293 -23.89 10.43 15.77
N PRO A 294 -24.39 9.21 15.73
CA PRO A 294 -23.96 8.17 16.67
C PRO A 294 -22.48 7.77 16.52
N TRP A 295 -21.84 8.15 15.40
CA TRP A 295 -20.46 7.75 15.09
C TRP A 295 -19.57 8.94 14.80
N TYR A 296 -18.31 8.92 15.31
CA TYR A 296 -17.24 9.85 15.03
C TYR A 296 -16.07 9.15 14.32
#